data_f94361cc22803d535df9cdbcee130b3f
#
_entry.id   f94361cc22803d535df9cdbcee130b3f
#
_cell.length_a   1.000
_cell.length_b   1.000
_cell.length_c   1.000
_cell.angle_alpha   90.00
_cell.angle_beta   90.00
_cell.angle_gamma   90.00
#
_symmetry.space_group_name_H-M   'P 1'
#
loop_
_entity.id
_entity.type
_entity.pdbx_description
1 polymer ?
#
loop_
_entity_poly.entity_id
_entity_poly.type
_entity_poly.pdbx_seq_one_letter_code
_entity_poly.pdbx_strand_id
1 'polypeptide(L)'
;TVKLLLEEGAEVYAMDLADVSIGNTLALSCDLSDKDSIDTAFEKIPEHIDCFFGVAGLSGAISNYHKTFTVNYIANKYITETYLKNRMSKGGSICYVTSTAGSYWDKYSKEFQLFTRAKTWEEMINVLEYQSKEDAVGIMAYPFSKRAMNHYMANLSVELAEKGVRVNALLPGATDTGMKREFEVEAGGYD
;
A
#
# COMPACT_ATOMS: atom_id res chain seq x y z
N THR A 1 9.64 -11.84 1.59
CA THR A 1 8.43 -12.29 0.88
C THR A 1 8.79 -12.97 -0.43
N VAL A 2 9.46 -12.28 -1.39
CA VAL A 2 9.76 -12.81 -2.74
C VAL A 2 10.49 -14.16 -2.70
N LYS A 3 11.60 -14.27 -1.95
CA LYS A 3 12.37 -15.53 -1.85
C LYS A 3 11.50 -16.71 -1.42
N LEU A 4 10.70 -16.51 -0.38
CA LEU A 4 9.83 -17.56 0.16
C LEU A 4 8.78 -18.00 -0.87
N LEU A 5 8.19 -17.06 -1.62
CA LEU A 5 7.22 -17.39 -2.66
C LEU A 5 7.86 -18.19 -3.81
N LEU A 6 9.07 -17.83 -4.22
CA LEU A 6 9.82 -18.57 -5.23
C LEU A 6 10.18 -20.00 -4.76
N GLU A 7 10.54 -20.16 -3.47
CA GLU A 7 10.81 -21.47 -2.85
C GLU A 7 9.57 -22.37 -2.84
N GLU A 8 8.38 -21.77 -2.71
CA GLU A 8 7.09 -22.47 -2.82
C GLU A 8 6.61 -22.69 -4.27
N GLY A 9 7.41 -22.29 -5.26
CA GLY A 9 7.13 -22.52 -6.68
C GLY A 9 6.20 -21.51 -7.33
N ALA A 10 5.98 -20.35 -6.69
CA ALA A 10 5.14 -19.29 -7.26
C ALA A 10 5.87 -18.56 -8.40
N GLU A 11 5.12 -18.14 -9.42
CA GLU A 11 5.56 -17.13 -10.37
C GLU A 11 5.36 -15.74 -9.73
N VAL A 12 6.45 -14.97 -9.58
CA VAL A 12 6.45 -13.73 -8.82
C VAL A 12 6.76 -12.52 -9.69
N TYR A 13 5.83 -11.60 -9.75
CA TYR A 13 5.97 -10.27 -10.33
C TYR A 13 6.28 -9.29 -9.21
N ALA A 14 7.47 -8.71 -9.19
CA ALA A 14 7.88 -7.75 -8.16
C ALA A 14 7.92 -6.34 -8.75
N MET A 15 7.05 -5.47 -8.24
CA MET A 15 7.02 -4.05 -8.58
C MET A 15 7.81 -3.28 -7.53
N ASP A 16 8.83 -2.54 -7.94
CA ASP A 16 9.64 -1.70 -7.07
C ASP A 16 10.22 -0.53 -7.88
N LEU A 17 10.53 0.57 -7.20
CA LEU A 17 11.26 1.69 -7.80
C LEU A 17 12.73 1.33 -8.06
N ALA A 18 13.31 0.46 -7.21
CA ALA A 18 14.65 -0.06 -7.36
C ALA A 18 14.67 -1.32 -8.23
N ASP A 19 15.82 -1.61 -8.82
CA ASP A 19 16.03 -2.85 -9.54
C ASP A 19 15.94 -4.05 -8.59
N VAL A 20 15.03 -4.97 -8.88
CA VAL A 20 14.87 -6.22 -8.13
C VAL A 20 15.58 -7.35 -8.84
N SER A 21 16.63 -7.91 -8.21
CA SER A 21 17.37 -9.06 -8.73
C SER A 21 17.36 -10.20 -7.70
N ILE A 22 16.25 -10.93 -7.67
CA ILE A 22 16.04 -12.04 -6.72
C ILE A 22 15.54 -13.27 -7.49
N GLY A 23 16.43 -14.24 -7.71
CA GLY A 23 16.08 -15.51 -8.38
C GLY A 23 15.40 -15.29 -9.73
N ASN A 24 14.33 -16.03 -10.00
CA ASN A 24 13.54 -15.95 -11.23
C ASN A 24 12.37 -14.96 -11.14
N THR A 25 12.50 -13.91 -10.34
CA THR A 25 11.47 -12.88 -10.21
C THR A 25 11.35 -12.08 -11.51
N LEU A 26 10.12 -11.84 -11.94
CA LEU A 26 9.82 -10.88 -13.00
C LEU A 26 9.77 -9.49 -12.39
N ALA A 27 10.88 -8.77 -12.49
CA ALA A 27 11.02 -7.42 -11.93
C ALA A 27 10.37 -6.38 -12.87
N LEU A 28 9.55 -5.54 -12.31
CA LEU A 28 8.87 -4.44 -12.99
C LEU A 28 9.22 -3.13 -12.28
N SER A 29 9.91 -2.23 -12.99
CA SER A 29 10.14 -0.88 -12.48
C SER A 29 8.80 -0.17 -12.35
N CYS A 30 8.49 0.33 -11.15
CA CYS A 30 7.20 0.96 -10.85
C CYS A 30 7.33 2.01 -9.75
N ASP A 31 7.04 3.27 -10.08
CA ASP A 31 6.84 4.33 -9.09
C ASP A 31 5.37 4.34 -8.65
N LEU A 32 5.12 3.92 -7.42
CA LEU A 32 3.78 3.91 -6.84
C LEU A 32 3.22 5.32 -6.57
N SER A 33 4.00 6.37 -6.74
CA SER A 33 3.48 7.74 -6.70
C SER A 33 2.96 8.24 -8.06
N ASP A 34 3.12 7.43 -9.11
CA ASP A 34 2.72 7.75 -10.48
C ASP A 34 1.75 6.69 -11.02
N LYS A 35 0.54 7.15 -11.36
CA LYS A 35 -0.53 6.31 -11.91
C LYS A 35 -0.11 5.60 -13.20
N ASP A 36 0.51 6.32 -14.13
CA ASP A 36 0.86 5.78 -15.44
C ASP A 36 1.98 4.73 -15.31
N SER A 37 2.86 4.88 -14.32
CA SER A 37 3.86 3.87 -13.98
C SER A 37 3.22 2.58 -13.45
N ILE A 38 2.17 2.69 -12.61
CA ILE A 38 1.40 1.55 -12.14
C ILE A 38 0.71 0.85 -13.30
N ASP A 39 0.03 1.61 -14.15
CA ASP A 39 -0.72 1.07 -15.30
C ASP A 39 0.23 0.32 -16.25
N THR A 40 1.38 0.90 -16.58
CA THR A 40 2.42 0.28 -17.41
C THR A 40 2.95 -1.03 -16.82
N ALA A 41 3.10 -1.10 -15.48
CA ALA A 41 3.50 -2.33 -14.81
C ALA A 41 2.40 -3.41 -14.92
N PHE A 42 1.13 -3.03 -14.74
CA PHE A 42 -0.01 -3.94 -14.81
C PHE A 42 -0.33 -4.45 -16.23
N GLU A 43 0.13 -3.80 -17.29
CA GLU A 43 0.09 -4.33 -18.66
C GLU A 43 0.93 -5.62 -18.81
N LYS A 44 1.96 -5.79 -17.97
CA LYS A 44 2.89 -6.94 -18.01
C LYS A 44 2.51 -8.05 -17.03
N ILE A 45 1.54 -7.81 -16.15
CA ILE A 45 1.06 -8.77 -15.15
C ILE A 45 -0.12 -9.55 -15.75
N PRO A 46 -0.19 -10.88 -15.57
CA PRO A 46 -1.30 -11.70 -16.08
C PRO A 46 -2.69 -11.23 -15.64
N GLU A 47 -3.70 -11.57 -16.44
CA GLU A 47 -5.11 -11.31 -16.12
C GLU A 47 -5.58 -12.04 -14.86
N HIS A 48 -4.93 -13.16 -14.50
CA HIS A 48 -5.25 -13.89 -13.28
C HIS A 48 -4.15 -13.69 -12.23
N ILE A 49 -4.56 -13.29 -11.03
CA ILE A 49 -3.68 -13.06 -9.88
C ILE A 49 -4.21 -13.86 -8.69
N ASP A 50 -3.40 -14.78 -8.17
CA ASP A 50 -3.75 -15.58 -6.99
C ASP A 50 -3.50 -14.81 -5.68
N CYS A 51 -2.37 -14.10 -5.60
CA CYS A 51 -1.96 -13.40 -4.39
C CYS A 51 -1.40 -12.01 -4.70
N PHE A 52 -1.74 -11.04 -3.86
CA PHE A 52 -1.15 -9.70 -3.88
C PHE A 52 -0.60 -9.33 -2.51
N PHE A 53 0.62 -8.78 -2.49
CA PHE A 53 1.28 -8.29 -1.29
C PHE A 53 1.62 -6.80 -1.45
N GLY A 54 0.87 -5.93 -0.79
CA GLY A 54 1.14 -4.49 -0.74
C GLY A 54 2.15 -4.18 0.36
N VAL A 55 3.44 -4.31 0.05
CA VAL A 55 4.55 -4.20 1.01
C VAL A 55 5.22 -2.84 0.97
N ALA A 56 5.27 -2.19 -0.20
CA ALA A 56 5.94 -0.91 -0.38
C ALA A 56 5.36 0.18 0.52
N GLY A 57 6.21 1.08 0.98
CA GLY A 57 5.79 2.20 1.80
C GLY A 57 6.93 3.18 2.09
N LEU A 58 6.56 4.40 2.44
CA LEU A 58 7.45 5.48 2.84
C LEU A 58 7.19 5.86 4.30
N SER A 59 8.24 6.17 5.06
CA SER A 59 8.15 6.66 6.45
C SER A 59 7.59 8.08 6.54
N GLY A 60 7.81 8.86 5.48
CA GLY A 60 7.53 10.30 5.45
C GLY A 60 8.70 11.18 5.92
N ALA A 61 9.75 10.58 6.50
CA ALA A 61 10.93 11.32 6.96
C ALA A 61 11.69 11.98 5.81
N ILE A 62 11.75 11.32 4.66
CA ILE A 62 12.48 11.79 3.47
C ILE A 62 11.57 12.14 2.29
N SER A 63 10.27 12.21 2.52
CA SER A 63 9.27 12.53 1.48
C SER A 63 8.20 13.47 2.02
N ASN A 64 7.53 14.20 1.11
CA ASN A 64 6.45 15.09 1.51
C ASN A 64 5.18 14.32 1.87
N TYR A 65 4.22 15.03 2.47
CA TYR A 65 2.94 14.48 2.91
C TYR A 65 2.18 13.77 1.78
N HIS A 66 2.02 14.42 0.63
CA HIS A 66 1.28 13.90 -0.50
C HIS A 66 1.91 12.62 -1.05
N LYS A 67 3.22 12.63 -1.30
CA LYS A 67 3.92 11.45 -1.81
C LYS A 67 3.84 10.27 -0.84
N THR A 68 4.03 10.53 0.46
CA THR A 68 3.93 9.48 1.49
C THR A 68 2.53 8.86 1.52
N PHE A 69 1.49 9.68 1.54
CA PHE A 69 0.12 9.19 1.55
C PHE A 69 -0.25 8.48 0.25
N THR A 70 0.19 9.01 -0.89
CA THR A 70 -0.06 8.41 -2.20
C THR A 70 0.52 7.00 -2.28
N VAL A 71 1.80 6.83 -1.95
CA VAL A 71 2.47 5.51 -1.99
C VAL A 71 1.85 4.53 -0.98
N ASN A 72 1.62 4.99 0.26
CA ASN A 72 1.17 4.09 1.33
C ASN A 72 -0.31 3.68 1.21
N TYR A 73 -1.15 4.54 0.63
CA TYR A 73 -2.59 4.32 0.59
C TYR A 73 -3.18 4.37 -0.82
N ILE A 74 -3.04 5.50 -1.55
CA ILE A 74 -3.75 5.71 -2.82
C ILE A 74 -3.35 4.65 -3.85
N ALA A 75 -2.05 4.38 -4.00
CA ALA A 75 -1.55 3.36 -4.92
C ALA A 75 -2.14 1.98 -4.64
N ASN A 76 -2.10 1.54 -3.38
CA ASN A 76 -2.65 0.24 -2.99
C ASN A 76 -4.16 0.14 -3.25
N LYS A 77 -4.89 1.21 -2.95
CA LYS A 77 -6.33 1.27 -3.23
C LYS A 77 -6.59 1.29 -4.73
N TYR A 78 -5.89 2.12 -5.50
CA TYR A 78 -6.01 2.19 -6.95
C TYR A 78 -5.76 0.83 -7.62
N ILE A 79 -4.66 0.17 -7.27
CA ILE A 79 -4.33 -1.17 -7.73
C ILE A 79 -5.48 -2.14 -7.45
N THR A 80 -6.02 -2.08 -6.25
CA THR A 80 -7.09 -2.98 -5.83
C THR A 80 -8.39 -2.73 -6.59
N GLU A 81 -8.82 -1.47 -6.66
CA GLU A 81 -10.08 -1.11 -7.32
C GLU A 81 -10.02 -1.35 -8.84
N THR A 82 -8.87 -1.06 -9.46
CA THR A 82 -8.72 -1.11 -10.92
C THR A 82 -8.40 -2.52 -11.41
N TYR A 83 -7.51 -3.23 -10.73
CA TYR A 83 -6.96 -4.49 -11.23
C TYR A 83 -7.36 -5.69 -10.39
N LEU A 84 -7.11 -5.69 -9.06
CA LEU A 84 -7.25 -6.91 -8.26
C LEU A 84 -8.69 -7.38 -8.16
N LYS A 85 -9.65 -6.47 -8.02
CA LYS A 85 -11.08 -6.82 -7.96
C LYS A 85 -11.55 -7.58 -9.21
N ASN A 86 -10.92 -7.35 -10.35
CA ASN A 86 -11.29 -7.99 -11.61
C ASN A 86 -10.42 -9.22 -11.92
N ARG A 87 -9.14 -9.22 -11.49
CA ARG A 87 -8.17 -10.28 -11.82
C ARG A 87 -8.06 -11.38 -10.77
N MET A 88 -8.69 -11.23 -9.59
CA MET A 88 -8.68 -12.26 -8.54
C MET A 88 -9.96 -13.09 -8.54
N SER A 89 -9.80 -14.39 -8.31
CA SER A 89 -10.87 -15.38 -8.24
C SER A 89 -11.00 -15.98 -6.83
N LYS A 90 -11.99 -16.83 -6.64
CA LYS A 90 -12.19 -17.59 -5.40
C LYS A 90 -10.90 -18.32 -4.99
N GLY A 91 -10.52 -18.16 -3.73
CA GLY A 91 -9.27 -18.69 -3.16
C GLY A 91 -8.13 -17.66 -3.11
N GLY A 92 -8.25 -16.56 -3.87
CA GLY A 92 -7.26 -15.49 -3.88
C GLY A 92 -7.02 -14.85 -2.53
N SER A 93 -5.90 -14.15 -2.38
CA SER A 93 -5.50 -13.52 -1.13
C SER A 93 -4.79 -12.19 -1.34
N ILE A 94 -5.22 -11.18 -0.63
CA ILE A 94 -4.57 -9.87 -0.55
C ILE A 94 -3.99 -9.69 0.85
N CYS A 95 -2.76 -9.25 0.95
CA CYS A 95 -2.10 -8.91 2.21
C CYS A 95 -1.40 -7.56 2.12
N TYR A 96 -1.80 -6.61 2.95
CA TYR A 96 -1.15 -5.31 3.07
C TYR A 96 -0.22 -5.26 4.27
N VAL A 97 0.93 -4.65 4.10
CA VAL A 97 1.81 -4.30 5.23
C VAL A 97 1.48 -2.89 5.68
N THR A 98 0.72 -2.81 6.76
CA THR A 98 0.35 -1.54 7.39
C THR A 98 1.32 -1.18 8.50
N SER A 99 0.89 -0.92 9.73
CA SER A 99 1.73 -0.63 10.88
C SER A 99 0.89 -0.63 12.16
N THR A 100 1.52 -0.82 13.32
CA THR A 100 0.90 -0.50 14.62
C THR A 100 0.52 1.00 14.72
N ALA A 101 1.15 1.89 13.95
CA ALA A 101 0.75 3.29 13.81
C ALA A 101 -0.65 3.45 13.17
N GLY A 102 -1.14 2.42 12.48
CA GLY A 102 -2.50 2.34 11.95
C GLY A 102 -3.55 1.84 12.95
N SER A 103 -3.18 1.57 14.21
CA SER A 103 -4.12 1.16 15.24
C SER A 103 -5.16 2.25 15.54
N TYR A 104 -6.30 1.84 16.12
CA TYR A 104 -7.42 2.74 16.44
C TYR A 104 -8.01 3.46 15.23
N TRP A 105 -7.86 2.91 14.03
CA TRP A 105 -8.41 3.46 12.78
C TRP A 105 -9.94 3.64 12.82
N ASP A 106 -10.64 2.83 13.59
CA ASP A 106 -12.09 2.89 13.81
C ASP A 106 -12.54 4.23 14.40
N LYS A 107 -11.72 4.85 15.24
CA LYS A 107 -11.97 6.17 15.84
C LYS A 107 -11.90 7.32 14.81
N TYR A 108 -11.25 7.08 13.68
CA TYR A 108 -11.04 8.04 12.57
C TYR A 108 -11.87 7.69 11.32
N SER A 109 -12.87 6.82 11.46
CA SER A 109 -13.63 6.32 10.31
C SER A 109 -14.36 7.42 9.53
N LYS A 110 -14.72 8.52 10.17
CA LYS A 110 -15.38 9.66 9.52
C LYS A 110 -14.44 10.38 8.55
N GLU A 111 -13.19 10.57 8.94
CA GLU A 111 -12.13 11.20 8.14
C GLU A 111 -11.83 10.39 6.89
N PHE A 112 -11.98 9.07 6.95
CA PHE A 112 -11.68 8.17 5.82
C PHE A 112 -12.87 7.92 4.88
N GLN A 113 -14.09 8.41 5.21
CA GLN A 113 -15.28 8.17 4.37
C GLN A 113 -15.14 8.72 2.95
N LEU A 114 -14.52 9.91 2.80
CA LEU A 114 -14.32 10.50 1.48
C LEU A 114 -13.35 9.63 0.65
N PHE A 115 -12.25 9.19 1.25
CA PHE A 115 -11.32 8.27 0.59
C PHE A 115 -11.97 6.93 0.25
N THR A 116 -12.84 6.40 1.10
CA THR A 116 -13.55 5.15 0.82
C THR A 116 -14.46 5.27 -0.39
N ARG A 117 -15.13 6.42 -0.55
CA ARG A 117 -16.05 6.70 -1.66
C ARG A 117 -15.33 6.99 -2.98
N ALA A 118 -14.16 7.61 -2.93
CA ALA A 118 -13.34 7.88 -4.12
C ALA A 118 -12.96 6.56 -4.82
N LYS A 119 -13.21 6.46 -6.12
CA LYS A 119 -13.01 5.24 -6.91
C LYS A 119 -11.84 5.36 -7.88
N THR A 120 -11.56 6.56 -8.37
CA THR A 120 -10.48 6.82 -9.31
C THR A 120 -9.26 7.42 -8.61
N TRP A 121 -8.12 7.37 -9.28
CA TRP A 121 -6.90 8.00 -8.80
C TRP A 121 -7.10 9.50 -8.55
N GLU A 122 -7.69 10.19 -9.51
CA GLU A 122 -7.92 11.63 -9.48
C GLU A 122 -8.85 12.02 -8.34
N GLU A 123 -9.91 11.26 -8.10
CA GLU A 123 -10.81 11.48 -6.95
C GLU A 123 -10.06 11.34 -5.62
N MET A 124 -9.18 10.35 -5.50
CA MET A 124 -8.40 10.14 -4.28
C MET A 124 -7.38 11.26 -4.06
N ILE A 125 -6.72 11.73 -5.11
CA ILE A 125 -5.81 12.87 -5.04
C ILE A 125 -6.57 14.14 -4.62
N ASN A 126 -7.72 14.42 -5.23
CA ASN A 126 -8.57 15.57 -4.86
C ASN A 126 -9.01 15.52 -3.39
N VAL A 127 -9.34 14.34 -2.86
CA VAL A 127 -9.65 14.18 -1.42
C VAL A 127 -8.42 14.45 -0.56
N LEU A 128 -7.25 13.98 -0.98
CA LEU A 128 -6.00 14.24 -0.26
C LEU A 128 -5.68 15.73 -0.21
N GLU A 129 -5.77 16.43 -1.34
CA GLU A 129 -5.57 17.88 -1.42
C GLU A 129 -6.56 18.65 -0.54
N TYR A 130 -7.82 18.26 -0.54
CA TYR A 130 -8.85 18.87 0.29
C TYR A 130 -8.61 18.67 1.80
N GLN A 131 -8.08 17.52 2.20
CA GLN A 131 -7.86 17.18 3.61
C GLN A 131 -6.46 17.54 4.12
N SER A 132 -5.47 17.73 3.23
CA SER A 132 -4.13 18.11 3.64
C SER A 132 -4.09 19.58 4.05
N LYS A 133 -3.35 19.86 5.12
CA LYS A 133 -3.04 21.23 5.52
C LYS A 133 -1.79 21.68 4.77
N GLU A 134 -1.70 22.96 4.43
CA GLU A 134 -0.56 23.53 3.71
C GLU A 134 0.80 23.24 4.37
N ASP A 135 0.83 23.18 5.71
CA ASP A 135 2.04 22.93 6.50
C ASP A 135 2.22 21.45 6.92
N ALA A 136 1.50 20.53 6.30
CA ALA A 136 1.60 19.12 6.67
C ALA A 136 2.94 18.51 6.25
N VAL A 137 3.72 18.02 7.21
CA VAL A 137 5.00 17.35 6.97
C VAL A 137 4.82 15.85 6.70
N GLY A 138 5.73 15.28 5.91
CA GLY A 138 5.63 13.89 5.44
C GLY A 138 5.43 12.86 6.53
N ILE A 139 6.12 13.00 7.68
CA ILE A 139 6.00 12.07 8.81
C ILE A 139 4.57 11.98 9.36
N MET A 140 3.80 13.05 9.31
CA MET A 140 2.41 13.06 9.75
C MET A 140 1.50 12.26 8.80
N ALA A 141 1.91 12.10 7.53
CA ALA A 141 1.19 11.27 6.57
C ALA A 141 1.30 9.78 6.89
N TYR A 142 2.38 9.35 7.53
CA TYR A 142 2.59 7.93 7.80
C TYR A 142 1.49 7.31 8.66
N PRO A 143 1.25 7.75 9.91
CA PRO A 143 0.18 7.16 10.72
C PRO A 143 -1.20 7.35 10.09
N PHE A 144 -1.43 8.47 9.42
CA PHE A 144 -2.69 8.76 8.76
C PHE A 144 -2.93 7.78 7.59
N SER A 145 -1.94 7.55 6.73
CA SER A 145 -2.03 6.60 5.62
C SER A 145 -2.22 5.14 6.10
N LYS A 146 -1.54 4.76 7.20
CA LYS A 146 -1.67 3.40 7.76
C LYS A 146 -3.05 3.17 8.40
N ARG A 147 -3.64 4.19 9.03
CA ARG A 147 -5.04 4.14 9.52
C ARG A 147 -6.04 4.08 8.37
N ALA A 148 -5.85 4.91 7.32
CA ALA A 148 -6.68 4.88 6.13
C ALA A 148 -6.66 3.51 5.46
N MET A 149 -5.47 2.88 5.39
CA MET A 149 -5.32 1.54 4.81
C MET A 149 -6.03 0.47 5.63
N ASN A 150 -5.92 0.50 6.98
CA ASN A 150 -6.63 -0.42 7.84
C ASN A 150 -8.17 -0.26 7.72
N HIS A 151 -8.65 0.97 7.65
CA HIS A 151 -10.07 1.27 7.41
C HIS A 151 -10.54 0.73 6.06
N TYR A 152 -9.78 0.98 4.99
CA TYR A 152 -10.08 0.47 3.64
C TYR A 152 -10.11 -1.05 3.62
N MET A 153 -9.08 -1.70 4.15
CA MET A 153 -8.96 -3.15 4.20
C MET A 153 -10.13 -3.81 4.94
N ALA A 154 -10.57 -3.23 6.07
CA ALA A 154 -11.70 -3.77 6.83
C ALA A 154 -12.99 -3.77 5.98
N ASN A 155 -13.25 -2.71 5.22
CA ASN A 155 -14.40 -2.65 4.30
C ASN A 155 -14.22 -3.60 3.12
N LEU A 156 -13.03 -3.63 2.52
CA LEU A 156 -12.69 -4.49 1.38
C LEU A 156 -12.83 -5.98 1.73
N SER A 157 -12.47 -6.37 2.97
CA SER A 157 -12.58 -7.77 3.42
C SER A 157 -14.03 -8.27 3.39
N VAL A 158 -14.98 -7.41 3.73
CA VAL A 158 -16.42 -7.72 3.67
C VAL A 158 -16.86 -7.79 2.20
N GLU A 159 -16.47 -6.82 1.39
CA GLU A 159 -16.84 -6.77 -0.04
C GLU A 159 -16.35 -8.01 -0.81
N LEU A 160 -15.09 -8.41 -0.58
CA LEU A 160 -14.50 -9.54 -1.32
C LEU A 160 -14.81 -10.92 -0.72
N ALA A 161 -15.42 -10.97 0.46
CA ALA A 161 -15.82 -12.24 1.07
C ALA A 161 -16.78 -13.05 0.18
N GLU A 162 -17.73 -12.39 -0.49
CA GLU A 162 -18.67 -13.04 -1.41
C GLU A 162 -17.98 -13.66 -2.63
N LYS A 163 -16.85 -13.07 -3.06
CA LYS A 163 -16.00 -13.63 -4.13
C LYS A 163 -15.09 -14.75 -3.62
N GLY A 164 -15.04 -15.00 -2.32
CA GLY A 164 -14.13 -15.95 -1.70
C GLY A 164 -12.66 -15.52 -1.76
N VAL A 165 -12.38 -14.21 -1.84
CA VAL A 165 -11.03 -13.63 -1.77
C VAL A 165 -10.78 -13.12 -0.35
N ARG A 166 -9.66 -13.53 0.24
CA ARG A 166 -9.27 -13.13 1.60
C ARG A 166 -8.50 -11.82 1.57
N VAL A 167 -8.78 -10.93 2.51
CA VAL A 167 -8.05 -9.67 2.67
C VAL A 167 -7.51 -9.60 4.09
N ASN A 168 -6.20 -9.43 4.23
CA ASN A 168 -5.51 -9.39 5.52
C ASN A 168 -4.53 -8.20 5.57
N ALA A 169 -4.11 -7.86 6.78
CA ALA A 169 -3.01 -6.94 7.01
C ALA A 169 -2.02 -7.49 8.03
N LEU A 170 -0.76 -7.16 7.83
CA LEU A 170 0.28 -7.25 8.85
C LEU A 170 0.50 -5.85 9.43
N LEU A 171 0.51 -5.76 10.76
CA LEU A 171 0.72 -4.51 11.48
C LEU A 171 2.05 -4.57 12.26
N PRO A 172 3.20 -4.48 11.58
CA PRO A 172 4.48 -4.48 12.27
C PRO A 172 4.60 -3.33 13.27
N GLY A 173 5.23 -3.61 14.39
CA GLY A 173 5.75 -2.61 15.30
C GLY A 173 7.16 -2.14 14.87
N ALA A 174 7.98 -1.73 15.83
CA ALA A 174 9.36 -1.38 15.57
C ALA A 174 10.13 -2.61 15.08
N THR A 175 10.49 -2.61 13.81
CA THR A 175 11.20 -3.71 13.14
C THR A 175 12.54 -3.18 12.63
N ASP A 176 13.62 -3.94 12.82
CA ASP A 176 14.96 -3.53 12.42
C ASP A 176 15.11 -3.59 10.90
N THR A 177 14.87 -2.45 10.26
CA THR A 177 14.90 -2.23 8.81
C THR A 177 15.45 -0.85 8.50
N GLY A 178 15.72 -0.55 7.21
CA GLY A 178 16.12 0.81 6.79
C GLY A 178 15.13 1.90 7.24
N MET A 179 13.85 1.62 7.20
CA MET A 179 12.80 2.56 7.62
C MET A 179 12.88 2.92 9.13
N LYS A 180 13.34 2.01 9.99
CA LYS A 180 13.57 2.29 11.41
C LYS A 180 14.57 3.44 11.59
N ARG A 181 15.67 3.42 10.84
CA ARG A 181 16.71 4.47 10.90
C ARG A 181 16.16 5.84 10.48
N GLU A 182 15.25 5.88 9.51
CA GLU A 182 14.60 7.12 9.10
C GLU A 182 13.79 7.73 10.24
N PHE A 183 13.03 6.93 10.99
CA PHE A 183 12.28 7.38 12.18
C PHE A 183 13.20 7.80 13.33
N GLU A 184 14.31 7.10 13.54
CA GLU A 184 15.28 7.43 14.59
C GLU A 184 15.96 8.79 14.34
N VAL A 185 16.36 9.04 13.09
CA VAL A 185 16.96 10.33 12.69
C VAL A 185 15.99 11.49 12.93
N GLU A 186 14.71 11.31 12.60
CA GLU A 186 13.69 12.36 12.75
C GLU A 186 13.28 12.57 14.21
N ALA A 187 13.35 11.54 15.05
CA ALA A 187 13.15 11.66 16.51
C ALA A 187 14.31 12.30 17.26
N GLY A 188 15.37 12.74 16.56
CA GLY A 188 16.52 13.42 17.15
C GLY A 188 17.68 12.49 17.47
N GLY A 189 17.64 11.24 17.01
CA GLY A 189 18.66 10.22 17.29
C GLY A 189 18.68 9.81 18.77
N TYR A 190 18.81 8.55 19.05
CA TYR A 190 19.24 8.10 20.37
C TYR A 190 20.78 8.00 20.30
N ASP A 191 21.49 8.94 20.96
CA ASP A 191 22.90 8.79 21.28
C ASP A 191 23.14 7.57 22.21
#